data_10655f76edb30c6f8f2d9a0e2da7c5ab
#
_entry.id   10655f76edb30c6f8f2d9a0e2da7c5ab
#
_cell.length_a   1.000
_cell.length_b   1.000
_cell.length_c   1.000
_cell.angle_alpha   90.00
_cell.angle_beta   90.00
_cell.angle_gamma   90.00
#
_symmetry.space_group_name_H-M   'P 1'
#
loop_
_entity.id
_entity.type
_entity.pdbx_description
1 polymer ?
#
loop_
_entity_poly.entity_id
_entity_poly.type
_entity_poly.pdbx_seq_one_letter_code
_entity_poly.pdbx_strand_id
1 'polypeptide(L)'
;MQEREGAVAVFVRWPEPGQVLPHLVRRIGAEASAQLYQAFIGDLVAGMPLSSFDGYLYALDNVYAFRDRYKGVHVRAQQGSTEGRRLHNCFQELLATHPRAVIVGSSMPDLHPRLWKSAFEMLEHRDVVVGPTDRGGVYLLGMKKPHDVFRGLKWGTGTELESLLKNLEEARLNYGFFPTRRKIEQYDDLPPLRRRLLRPMAPLTCATLQVLGIGQETKEVG
;
A
#
# COMPACT_ATOMS: atom_id res chain seq x y z
N MET A 1 2.63 -16.43 -24.87
CA MET A 1 2.51 -15.88 -23.50
C MET A 1 2.67 -14.36 -23.65
N GLN A 2 1.69 -13.58 -23.26
CA GLN A 2 1.78 -12.13 -23.33
C GLN A 2 2.82 -11.69 -22.27
N GLU A 3 3.84 -10.95 -22.70
CA GLU A 3 4.88 -10.45 -21.80
C GLU A 3 4.24 -9.47 -20.81
N ARG A 4 4.46 -9.68 -19.50
CA ARG A 4 3.88 -8.81 -18.46
C ARG A 4 4.58 -7.46 -18.47
N GLU A 5 3.81 -6.37 -18.38
CA GLU A 5 4.33 -5.01 -18.44
C GLU A 5 5.18 -4.66 -17.20
N GLY A 6 5.08 -5.43 -16.11
CA GLY A 6 5.81 -5.23 -14.86
C GLY A 6 5.16 -5.95 -13.69
N ALA A 7 5.62 -5.62 -12.48
CA ALA A 7 5.13 -6.18 -11.22
C ALA A 7 4.43 -5.14 -10.36
N VAL A 8 3.29 -5.48 -9.78
CA VAL A 8 2.61 -4.72 -8.74
C VAL A 8 2.68 -5.47 -7.41
N ALA A 9 3.03 -4.79 -6.33
CA ALA A 9 3.19 -5.41 -5.03
C ALA A 9 2.50 -4.62 -3.92
N VAL A 10 1.94 -5.33 -2.93
CA VAL A 10 1.44 -4.75 -1.69
C VAL A 10 2.27 -5.29 -0.52
N PHE A 11 2.79 -4.38 0.31
CA PHE A 11 3.43 -4.74 1.57
C PHE A 11 2.36 -4.97 2.63
N VAL A 12 2.36 -6.16 3.20
CA VAL A 12 1.33 -6.61 4.14
C VAL A 12 1.92 -7.23 5.40
N ARG A 13 1.14 -7.20 6.47
CA ARG A 13 1.32 -8.01 7.69
C ARG A 13 0.08 -8.88 7.86
N TRP A 14 0.20 -10.01 8.56
CA TRP A 14 -0.98 -10.80 8.89
C TRP A 14 -1.96 -10.00 9.77
N PRO A 15 -3.28 -10.03 9.49
CA PRO A 15 -4.29 -9.29 10.26
C PRO A 15 -4.55 -9.94 11.64
N GLU A 16 -3.52 -9.92 12.49
CA GLU A 16 -3.60 -10.42 13.87
C GLU A 16 -4.18 -9.34 14.79
N PRO A 17 -5.19 -9.65 15.62
CA PRO A 17 -5.75 -8.71 16.57
C PRO A 17 -4.68 -8.07 17.46
N GLY A 18 -4.69 -6.74 17.57
CA GLY A 18 -3.72 -5.96 18.32
C GLY A 18 -2.37 -5.73 17.65
N GLN A 19 -2.06 -6.42 16.54
CA GLN A 19 -0.79 -6.27 15.81
C GLN A 19 -0.88 -5.36 14.58
N VAL A 20 -2.09 -5.03 14.14
CA VAL A 20 -2.35 -4.19 12.98
C VAL A 20 -3.19 -2.98 13.36
N LEU A 21 -3.00 -1.85 12.65
CA LEU A 21 -3.70 -0.59 12.88
C LEU A 21 -3.74 -0.19 14.38
N PRO A 22 -2.60 -0.14 15.10
CA PRO A 22 -2.57 -0.01 16.56
C PRO A 22 -3.26 1.26 17.07
N HIS A 23 -3.28 2.33 16.28
CA HIS A 23 -3.95 3.58 16.63
C HIS A 23 -5.49 3.47 16.57
N LEU A 24 -6.05 2.48 15.85
CA LEU A 24 -7.48 2.21 15.81
C LEU A 24 -7.94 1.33 16.96
N VAL A 25 -7.06 0.45 17.49
CA VAL A 25 -7.40 -0.53 18.53
C VAL A 25 -8.08 0.13 19.74
N ARG A 26 -7.61 1.32 20.15
CA ARG A 26 -8.19 2.05 21.29
C ARG A 26 -9.63 2.51 21.06
N ARG A 27 -10.06 2.65 19.81
CA ARG A 27 -11.37 3.22 19.44
C ARG A 27 -12.36 2.16 18.98
N ILE A 28 -11.90 1.12 18.28
CA ILE A 28 -12.78 0.09 17.70
C ILE A 28 -12.47 -1.34 18.18
N GLY A 29 -11.44 -1.52 19.01
CA GLY A 29 -11.03 -2.83 19.50
C GLY A 29 -10.05 -3.55 18.56
N ALA A 30 -9.41 -4.59 19.09
CA ALA A 30 -8.35 -5.33 18.37
C ALA A 30 -8.92 -6.15 17.21
N GLU A 31 -10.00 -6.89 17.45
CA GLU A 31 -10.67 -7.74 16.46
C GLU A 31 -11.23 -6.92 15.30
N ALA A 32 -11.92 -5.82 15.59
CA ALA A 32 -12.46 -4.94 14.57
C ALA A 32 -11.36 -4.28 13.73
N SER A 33 -10.24 -3.91 14.36
CA SER A 33 -9.06 -3.38 13.66
C SER A 33 -8.45 -4.41 12.71
N ALA A 34 -8.35 -5.68 13.14
CA ALA A 34 -7.84 -6.77 12.33
C ALA A 34 -8.79 -7.09 11.16
N GLN A 35 -10.10 -7.13 11.39
CA GLN A 35 -11.11 -7.33 10.35
C GLN A 35 -11.06 -6.21 9.30
N LEU A 36 -10.95 -4.96 9.73
CA LEU A 36 -10.84 -3.82 8.84
C LEU A 36 -9.56 -3.87 8.01
N TYR A 37 -8.44 -4.20 8.63
CA TYR A 37 -7.16 -4.35 7.92
C TYR A 37 -7.18 -5.50 6.91
N GLN A 38 -7.83 -6.62 7.25
CA GLN A 38 -8.07 -7.72 6.31
C GLN A 38 -8.90 -7.28 5.10
N ALA A 39 -9.93 -6.45 5.32
CA ALA A 39 -10.73 -5.88 4.24
C ALA A 39 -9.87 -4.97 3.33
N PHE A 40 -8.97 -4.16 3.91
CA PHE A 40 -8.03 -3.33 3.14
C PHE A 40 -7.17 -4.17 2.19
N ILE A 41 -6.58 -5.26 2.69
CA ILE A 41 -5.76 -6.16 1.87
C ILE A 41 -6.62 -6.79 0.76
N GLY A 42 -7.82 -7.25 1.09
CA GLY A 42 -8.73 -7.86 0.13
C GLY A 42 -9.09 -6.93 -1.03
N ASP A 43 -9.42 -5.68 -0.72
CA ASP A 43 -9.74 -4.66 -1.74
C ASP A 43 -8.52 -4.28 -2.59
N LEU A 44 -7.33 -4.16 -1.98
CA LEU A 44 -6.09 -3.89 -2.70
C LEU A 44 -5.75 -5.03 -3.68
N VAL A 45 -5.89 -6.28 -3.26
CA VAL A 45 -5.66 -7.45 -4.13
C VAL A 45 -6.68 -7.49 -5.27
N ALA A 46 -7.96 -7.26 -4.96
CA ALA A 46 -9.02 -7.22 -5.98
C ALA A 46 -8.82 -6.07 -6.99
N GLY A 47 -8.19 -4.97 -6.56
CA GLY A 47 -7.87 -3.82 -7.40
C GLY A 47 -6.59 -3.96 -8.23
N MET A 48 -5.81 -5.04 -8.09
CA MET A 48 -4.61 -5.27 -8.90
C MET A 48 -4.97 -5.54 -10.37
N PRO A 49 -4.33 -4.89 -11.35
CA PRO A 49 -4.59 -5.10 -12.77
C PRO A 49 -3.87 -6.36 -13.29
N LEU A 50 -4.24 -7.54 -12.80
CA LEU A 50 -3.58 -8.82 -13.05
C LEU A 50 -3.65 -9.31 -14.51
N SER A 51 -4.43 -8.65 -15.37
CA SER A 51 -4.41 -8.94 -16.82
C SER A 51 -3.12 -8.46 -17.50
N SER A 52 -2.50 -7.39 -16.98
CA SER A 52 -1.31 -6.75 -17.56
C SER A 52 -0.06 -6.91 -16.71
N PHE A 53 -0.19 -7.10 -15.40
CA PHE A 53 0.92 -7.12 -14.44
C PHE A 53 0.92 -8.39 -13.59
N ASP A 54 2.09 -8.79 -13.13
CA ASP A 54 2.19 -9.83 -12.11
C ASP A 54 1.94 -9.23 -10.73
N GLY A 55 1.01 -9.82 -9.98
CA GLY A 55 0.59 -9.36 -8.65
C GLY A 55 1.33 -10.07 -7.52
N TYR A 56 1.81 -9.30 -6.55
CA TYR A 56 2.57 -9.80 -5.41
C TYR A 56 2.02 -9.29 -4.09
N LEU A 57 2.01 -10.15 -3.07
CA LEU A 57 1.95 -9.77 -1.66
C LEU A 57 3.30 -10.04 -1.02
N TYR A 58 3.95 -9.01 -0.51
CA TYR A 58 5.14 -9.15 0.32
C TYR A 58 4.73 -9.13 1.78
N ALA A 59 4.71 -10.31 2.39
CA ALA A 59 4.24 -10.52 3.76
C ALA A 59 5.39 -10.41 4.76
N LEU A 60 5.19 -9.62 5.81
CA LEU A 60 6.15 -9.50 6.90
C LEU A 60 6.20 -10.78 7.75
N ASP A 61 5.05 -11.46 7.85
CA ASP A 61 4.82 -12.65 8.66
C ASP A 61 3.76 -13.56 8.00
N ASN A 62 3.55 -14.76 8.53
CA ASN A 62 2.48 -15.69 8.14
C ASN A 62 2.32 -15.93 6.62
N VAL A 63 3.44 -16.05 5.89
CA VAL A 63 3.48 -16.21 4.44
C VAL A 63 2.57 -17.35 3.93
N TYR A 64 2.54 -18.47 4.64
CA TYR A 64 1.71 -19.63 4.25
C TYR A 64 0.22 -19.31 4.34
N ALA A 65 -0.23 -18.62 5.40
CA ALA A 65 -1.62 -18.21 5.55
C ALA A 65 -2.05 -17.23 4.45
N PHE A 66 -1.17 -16.32 4.04
CA PHE A 66 -1.40 -15.44 2.88
C PHE A 66 -1.51 -16.24 1.58
N ARG A 67 -0.62 -17.21 1.32
CA ARG A 67 -0.68 -18.09 0.13
C ARG A 67 -1.98 -18.87 0.07
N ASP A 68 -2.47 -19.30 1.22
CA ASP A 68 -3.70 -20.06 1.30
C ASP A 68 -4.92 -19.18 1.03
N ARG A 69 -4.93 -17.97 1.52
CA ARG A 69 -6.04 -17.01 1.38
C ARG A 69 -6.13 -16.32 0.02
N TYR A 70 -4.98 -15.93 -0.56
CA TYR A 70 -4.92 -15.10 -1.78
C TYR A 70 -4.31 -15.88 -2.96
N LYS A 71 -5.14 -16.73 -3.62
CA LYS A 71 -4.68 -17.65 -4.67
C LYS A 71 -4.34 -16.97 -6.01
N GLY A 72 -4.77 -15.79 -6.28
CA GLY A 72 -4.55 -15.12 -7.58
C GLY A 72 -3.27 -14.32 -7.71
N VAL A 73 -2.46 -14.26 -6.64
CA VAL A 73 -1.23 -13.46 -6.57
C VAL A 73 -0.06 -14.26 -6.01
N HIS A 74 1.14 -13.84 -6.33
CA HIS A 74 2.36 -14.41 -5.76
C HIS A 74 2.57 -13.89 -4.33
N VAL A 75 2.83 -14.77 -3.38
CA VAL A 75 3.14 -14.39 -1.99
C VAL A 75 4.61 -14.65 -1.71
N ARG A 76 5.32 -13.62 -1.24
CA ARG A 76 6.74 -13.64 -0.85
C ARG A 76 6.92 -13.12 0.58
N ALA A 77 7.97 -13.54 1.25
CA ALA A 77 8.37 -12.96 2.52
C ALA A 77 9.09 -11.63 2.29
N GLN A 78 8.82 -10.62 3.13
CA GLN A 78 9.67 -9.43 3.19
C GLN A 78 11.03 -9.80 3.78
N GLN A 79 12.12 -9.42 3.11
CA GLN A 79 13.50 -9.72 3.52
C GLN A 79 14.22 -8.44 3.94
N GLY A 80 14.72 -8.38 5.17
CA GLY A 80 15.48 -7.24 5.70
C GLY A 80 15.11 -6.85 7.12
N SER A 81 16.07 -6.29 7.85
CA SER A 81 15.93 -5.91 9.27
C SER A 81 15.17 -4.59 9.46
N THR A 82 15.10 -3.74 8.45
CA THR A 82 14.39 -2.47 8.47
C THR A 82 13.42 -2.38 7.30
N GLU A 83 12.41 -1.50 7.38
CA GLU A 83 11.46 -1.30 6.29
C GLU A 83 12.14 -0.86 5.00
N GLY A 84 13.13 0.05 5.08
CA GLY A 84 13.91 0.46 3.92
C GLY A 84 14.68 -0.69 3.27
N ARG A 85 15.29 -1.58 4.08
CA ARG A 85 15.95 -2.78 3.55
C ARG A 85 14.96 -3.74 2.91
N ARG A 86 13.79 -3.92 3.51
CA ARG A 86 12.73 -4.76 2.94
C ARG A 86 12.22 -4.22 1.60
N LEU A 87 12.03 -2.91 1.49
CA LEU A 87 11.64 -2.26 0.23
C LEU A 87 12.73 -2.42 -0.84
N HIS A 88 13.99 -2.16 -0.48
CA HIS A 88 15.10 -2.30 -1.41
C HIS A 88 15.22 -3.75 -1.94
N ASN A 89 15.19 -4.74 -1.06
CA ASN A 89 15.28 -6.15 -1.44
C ASN A 89 14.08 -6.59 -2.29
N CYS A 90 12.88 -6.08 -2.00
CA CYS A 90 11.70 -6.31 -2.82
C CYS A 90 11.89 -5.76 -4.24
N PHE A 91 12.37 -4.52 -4.38
CA PHE A 91 12.68 -3.98 -5.71
C PHE A 91 13.77 -4.77 -6.43
N GLN A 92 14.82 -5.22 -5.72
CA GLN A 92 15.86 -6.08 -6.32
C GLN A 92 15.26 -7.38 -6.85
N GLU A 93 14.41 -8.06 -6.07
CA GLU A 93 13.77 -9.31 -6.47
C GLU A 93 12.84 -9.11 -7.68
N LEU A 94 11.95 -8.11 -7.63
CA LEU A 94 10.99 -7.86 -8.69
C LEU A 94 11.66 -7.41 -10.00
N LEU A 95 12.62 -6.49 -9.90
CA LEU A 95 13.29 -5.92 -11.08
C LEU A 95 14.35 -6.85 -11.69
N ALA A 96 14.66 -7.98 -11.05
CA ALA A 96 15.45 -9.04 -11.66
C ALA A 96 14.69 -9.77 -12.79
N THR A 97 13.37 -9.75 -12.76
CA THR A 97 12.49 -10.48 -13.70
C THR A 97 11.45 -9.60 -14.40
N HIS A 98 11.31 -8.34 -14.00
CA HIS A 98 10.34 -7.41 -14.57
C HIS A 98 11.03 -6.08 -14.92
N PRO A 99 10.62 -5.43 -16.01
CA PRO A 99 11.22 -4.16 -16.44
C PRO A 99 10.88 -3.00 -15.50
N ARG A 100 9.78 -3.09 -14.76
CA ARG A 100 9.28 -2.05 -13.86
C ARG A 100 8.54 -2.70 -12.69
N ALA A 101 8.60 -2.10 -11.51
CA ALA A 101 7.88 -2.54 -10.33
C ALA A 101 7.25 -1.37 -9.59
N VAL A 102 6.05 -1.58 -9.06
CA VAL A 102 5.33 -0.62 -8.21
C VAL A 102 4.91 -1.29 -6.92
N ILE A 103 5.27 -0.70 -5.78
CA ILE A 103 4.94 -1.18 -4.44
C ILE A 103 4.03 -0.17 -3.75
N VAL A 104 2.97 -0.65 -3.10
CA VAL A 104 2.10 0.17 -2.25
C VAL A 104 2.02 -0.39 -0.83
N GLY A 105 1.76 0.49 0.13
CA GLY A 105 1.42 0.10 1.50
C GLY A 105 -0.04 -0.34 1.62
N SER A 106 -0.34 -1.18 2.61
CA SER A 106 -1.67 -1.77 2.83
C SER A 106 -2.70 -0.86 3.51
N SER A 107 -2.33 0.36 3.88
CA SER A 107 -3.26 1.29 4.57
C SER A 107 -3.99 2.27 3.64
N MET A 108 -4.13 1.91 2.36
CA MET A 108 -4.78 2.70 1.31
C MET A 108 -5.76 1.84 0.50
N PRO A 109 -6.87 1.36 1.10
CA PRO A 109 -7.79 0.43 0.43
C PRO A 109 -8.52 1.04 -0.78
N ASP A 110 -8.57 2.36 -0.86
CA ASP A 110 -9.24 3.14 -1.91
C ASP A 110 -8.33 3.49 -3.10
N LEU A 111 -7.26 2.71 -3.34
CA LEU A 111 -6.43 2.90 -4.52
C LEU A 111 -7.17 2.42 -5.78
N HIS A 112 -7.46 3.37 -6.67
CA HIS A 112 -8.14 3.06 -7.92
C HIS A 112 -7.25 2.21 -8.85
N PRO A 113 -7.76 1.16 -9.52
CA PRO A 113 -6.97 0.33 -10.45
C PRO A 113 -6.18 1.11 -11.51
N ARG A 114 -6.72 2.24 -11.98
CA ARG A 114 -6.02 3.12 -12.93
C ARG A 114 -4.71 3.70 -12.38
N LEU A 115 -4.60 3.84 -11.06
CA LEU A 115 -3.38 4.40 -10.44
C LEU A 115 -2.16 3.51 -10.71
N TRP A 116 -2.35 2.20 -10.70
CA TRP A 116 -1.29 1.26 -11.05
C TRP A 116 -0.79 1.49 -12.47
N LYS A 117 -1.71 1.55 -13.45
CA LYS A 117 -1.38 1.81 -14.86
C LYS A 117 -0.66 3.14 -15.02
N SER A 118 -1.18 4.21 -14.41
CA SER A 118 -0.55 5.54 -14.48
C SER A 118 0.86 5.54 -13.85
N ALA A 119 1.12 4.69 -12.85
CA ALA A 119 2.47 4.56 -12.29
C ALA A 119 3.46 3.98 -13.31
N PHE A 120 3.04 2.98 -14.07
CA PHE A 120 3.87 2.40 -15.13
C PHE A 120 4.05 3.34 -16.31
N GLU A 121 3.03 4.09 -16.72
CA GLU A 121 3.11 5.14 -17.73
C GLU A 121 4.12 6.23 -17.30
N MET A 122 4.05 6.69 -16.05
CA MET A 122 5.00 7.68 -15.53
C MET A 122 6.43 7.14 -15.50
N LEU A 123 6.62 5.84 -15.18
CA LEU A 123 7.93 5.18 -15.19
C LEU A 123 8.55 5.06 -16.60
N GLU A 124 7.82 5.29 -17.68
CA GLU A 124 8.43 5.38 -19.01
C GLU A 124 9.43 6.53 -19.09
N HIS A 125 9.12 7.64 -18.42
CA HIS A 125 9.88 8.89 -18.47
C HIS A 125 10.57 9.25 -17.15
N ARG A 126 10.38 8.48 -16.07
CA ARG A 126 10.95 8.70 -14.73
C ARG A 126 11.72 7.47 -14.28
N ASP A 127 12.73 7.67 -13.43
CA ASP A 127 13.46 6.58 -12.79
C ASP A 127 12.70 6.06 -11.58
N VAL A 128 12.05 6.99 -10.85
CA VAL A 128 11.27 6.70 -9.65
C VAL A 128 9.94 7.45 -9.68
N VAL A 129 8.88 6.82 -9.22
CA VAL A 129 7.58 7.47 -8.95
C VAL A 129 7.25 7.36 -7.48
N VAL A 130 6.73 8.45 -6.91
CA VAL A 130 6.46 8.58 -5.48
C VAL A 130 5.02 9.01 -5.26
N GLY A 131 4.28 8.29 -4.43
CA GLY A 131 2.96 8.68 -3.94
C GLY A 131 3.07 9.17 -2.49
N PRO A 132 3.05 10.49 -2.23
CA PRO A 132 3.20 11.04 -0.89
C PRO A 132 1.91 10.94 -0.08
N THR A 133 2.05 10.87 1.26
CA THR A 133 0.92 11.03 2.18
C THR A 133 0.89 12.44 2.77
N ASP A 134 -0.29 12.85 3.25
CA ASP A 134 -0.51 14.16 3.89
C ASP A 134 0.21 14.32 5.25
N ARG A 135 0.78 13.23 5.77
CA ARG A 135 1.56 13.21 7.03
C ARG A 135 3.05 12.96 6.79
N GLY A 136 3.57 13.29 5.61
CA GLY A 136 5.01 13.18 5.30
C GLY A 136 5.52 11.77 5.04
N GLY A 137 4.65 10.79 4.94
CA GLY A 137 4.98 9.42 4.54
C GLY A 137 4.85 9.20 3.03
N VAL A 138 4.97 7.92 2.63
CA VAL A 138 4.86 7.47 1.25
C VAL A 138 3.89 6.29 1.18
N TYR A 139 2.92 6.33 0.25
CA TYR A 139 1.98 5.22 0.05
C TYR A 139 2.27 4.38 -1.19
N LEU A 140 3.00 4.94 -2.15
CA LEU A 140 3.36 4.28 -3.41
C LEU A 140 4.80 4.61 -3.78
N LEU A 141 5.52 3.60 -4.21
CA LEU A 141 6.84 3.72 -4.82
C LEU A 141 6.90 2.87 -6.08
N GLY A 142 7.47 3.40 -7.16
CA GLY A 142 7.74 2.64 -8.37
C GLY A 142 9.14 2.91 -8.87
N MET A 143 9.76 1.90 -9.48
CA MET A 143 11.14 1.98 -10.01
C MET A 143 11.31 1.12 -11.26
N LYS A 144 12.30 1.50 -12.09
CA LYS A 144 12.84 0.71 -13.22
C LYS A 144 14.12 -0.05 -12.85
N LYS A 145 14.85 0.43 -11.85
CA LYS A 145 16.09 -0.17 -11.34
C LYS A 145 16.07 -0.15 -9.81
N PRO A 146 16.70 -1.10 -9.13
CA PRO A 146 16.65 -1.19 -7.67
C PRO A 146 17.64 -0.19 -7.03
N HIS A 147 17.29 1.08 -7.01
CA HIS A 147 18.08 2.13 -6.35
C HIS A 147 17.99 2.02 -4.82
N ASP A 148 19.14 2.10 -4.12
CA ASP A 148 19.18 2.09 -2.64
C ASP A 148 18.94 3.52 -2.09
N VAL A 149 17.73 4.01 -2.25
CA VAL A 149 17.31 5.36 -1.83
C VAL A 149 16.66 5.40 -0.45
N PHE A 150 16.67 4.29 0.27
CA PHE A 150 15.98 4.14 1.56
C PHE A 150 16.92 4.30 2.77
N ARG A 151 18.19 4.65 2.55
CA ARG A 151 19.18 4.82 3.63
C ARG A 151 18.81 5.97 4.53
N GLY A 152 18.88 5.74 5.84
CA GLY A 152 18.66 6.77 6.84
C GLY A 152 17.21 7.21 7.04
N LEU A 153 16.24 6.65 6.27
CA LEU A 153 14.83 6.95 6.46
C LEU A 153 14.35 6.41 7.82
N LYS A 154 13.70 7.30 8.59
CA LYS A 154 13.07 6.95 9.86
C LYS A 154 11.58 6.71 9.62
N TRP A 155 11.21 5.45 9.47
CA TRP A 155 9.85 5.03 9.16
C TRP A 155 8.88 5.27 10.32
N GLY A 156 7.66 5.73 10.00
CA GLY A 156 6.60 6.03 10.98
C GLY A 156 6.79 7.37 11.72
N THR A 157 7.65 8.25 11.24
CA THR A 157 7.93 9.55 11.89
C THR A 157 7.33 10.74 11.15
N GLY A 158 6.85 10.55 9.91
CA GLY A 158 6.36 11.64 9.06
C GLY A 158 7.48 12.43 8.36
N THR A 159 8.73 11.93 8.39
CA THR A 159 9.88 12.56 7.71
C THR A 159 10.40 11.70 6.54
N GLU A 160 9.69 10.62 6.23
CA GLU A 160 10.10 9.65 5.22
C GLU A 160 10.20 10.27 3.83
N LEU A 161 9.20 11.07 3.46
CA LEU A 161 9.16 11.74 2.15
C LEU A 161 10.34 12.68 1.99
N GLU A 162 10.59 13.56 2.96
CA GLU A 162 11.71 14.51 2.93
C GLU A 162 13.04 13.80 2.78
N SER A 163 13.27 12.77 3.60
CA SER A 163 14.51 11.97 3.56
C SER A 163 14.66 11.22 2.24
N LEU A 164 13.55 10.66 1.72
CA LEU A 164 13.54 9.98 0.42
C LEU A 164 13.91 10.95 -0.72
N LEU A 165 13.30 12.14 -0.74
CA LEU A 165 13.59 13.15 -1.77
C LEU A 165 15.05 13.58 -1.77
N LYS A 166 15.61 13.82 -0.59
CA LYS A 166 17.04 14.10 -0.44
C LYS A 166 17.90 12.99 -1.05
N ASN A 167 17.61 11.71 -0.74
CA ASN A 167 18.36 10.59 -1.28
C ASN A 167 18.20 10.46 -2.81
N LEU A 168 17.02 10.77 -3.36
CA LEU A 168 16.79 10.77 -4.82
C LEU A 168 17.60 11.87 -5.51
N GLU A 169 17.66 13.06 -4.93
CA GLU A 169 18.46 14.20 -5.43
C GLU A 169 19.96 13.91 -5.36
N GLU A 170 20.45 13.37 -4.24
CA GLU A 170 21.86 12.96 -4.09
C GLU A 170 22.25 11.88 -5.12
N ALA A 171 21.32 10.95 -5.43
CA ALA A 171 21.49 9.94 -6.46
C ALA A 171 21.27 10.45 -7.89
N ARG A 172 20.90 11.71 -8.08
CA ARG A 172 20.58 12.36 -9.38
C ARG A 172 19.51 11.59 -10.19
N LEU A 173 18.52 11.03 -9.50
CA LEU A 173 17.44 10.30 -10.13
C LEU A 173 16.31 11.25 -10.54
N ASN A 174 15.78 11.03 -11.75
CA ASN A 174 14.59 11.73 -12.21
C ASN A 174 13.34 11.07 -11.63
N TYR A 175 12.56 11.82 -10.82
CA TYR A 175 11.37 11.29 -10.17
C TYR A 175 10.10 12.08 -10.49
N GLY A 176 8.95 11.43 -10.32
CA GLY A 176 7.64 12.02 -10.49
C GLY A 176 6.73 11.77 -9.29
N PHE A 177 5.76 12.67 -9.07
CA PHE A 177 4.81 12.55 -7.98
C PHE A 177 3.42 12.15 -8.43
N PHE A 178 2.79 11.30 -7.63
CA PHE A 178 1.35 11.17 -7.58
C PHE A 178 0.71 12.20 -6.64
N PRO A 179 -0.60 12.44 -6.77
CA PRO A 179 -1.32 13.30 -5.81
C PRO A 179 -1.15 12.80 -4.38
N THR A 180 -0.94 13.75 -3.46
CA THR A 180 -0.91 13.47 -2.02
C THR A 180 -2.23 12.86 -1.57
N ARG A 181 -2.16 11.79 -0.75
CA ARG A 181 -3.32 11.08 -0.23
C ARG A 181 -3.26 10.94 1.29
N ARG A 182 -4.45 10.81 1.88
CA ARG A 182 -4.57 10.49 3.31
C ARG A 182 -4.50 8.99 3.52
N LYS A 183 -3.43 8.53 4.17
CA LYS A 183 -3.27 7.16 4.65
C LYS A 183 -4.17 6.92 5.86
N ILE A 184 -4.72 5.72 5.97
CA ILE A 184 -5.54 5.35 7.13
C ILE A 184 -4.63 4.92 8.28
N GLU A 185 -4.49 5.80 9.25
CA GLU A 185 -3.66 5.61 10.44
C GLU A 185 -4.42 5.84 11.73
N GLN A 186 -5.40 6.74 11.74
CA GLN A 186 -6.16 7.15 12.91
C GLN A 186 -7.65 6.93 12.70
N TYR A 187 -8.42 6.90 13.79
CA TYR A 187 -9.87 6.74 13.73
C TYR A 187 -10.54 7.83 12.87
N ASP A 188 -10.08 9.07 12.99
CA ASP A 188 -10.63 10.21 12.26
C ASP A 188 -10.36 10.16 10.73
N ASP A 189 -9.54 9.21 10.27
CA ASP A 189 -9.37 8.95 8.83
C ASP A 189 -10.51 8.08 8.26
N LEU A 190 -11.24 7.35 9.10
CA LEU A 190 -12.27 6.39 8.67
C LEU A 190 -13.55 7.06 8.14
N PRO A 191 -14.15 8.10 8.79
CA PRO A 191 -15.32 8.76 8.24
C PRO A 191 -15.07 9.41 6.87
N PRO A 192 -13.95 10.13 6.63
CA PRO A 192 -13.60 10.61 5.29
C PRO A 192 -13.37 9.47 4.28
N LEU A 193 -12.73 8.35 4.68
CA LEU A 193 -12.59 7.18 3.84
C LEU A 193 -13.97 6.68 3.39
N ARG A 194 -14.89 6.44 4.33
CA ARG A 194 -16.23 5.96 4.02
C ARG A 194 -16.98 6.87 3.03
N ARG A 195 -16.88 8.19 3.19
CA ARG A 195 -17.48 9.15 2.23
C ARG A 195 -16.88 9.02 0.82
N ARG A 196 -15.57 8.74 0.70
CA ARG A 196 -14.91 8.51 -0.60
C ARG A 196 -15.30 7.17 -1.23
N LEU A 197 -15.62 6.16 -0.40
CA LEU A 197 -16.01 4.81 -0.82
C LEU A 197 -17.47 4.67 -1.27
N LEU A 198 -18.22 5.76 -1.44
CA LEU A 198 -19.60 5.74 -1.98
C LEU A 198 -19.68 5.16 -3.41
N ARG A 199 -18.57 4.90 -4.06
CA ARG A 199 -18.45 4.14 -5.31
C ARG A 199 -17.75 2.80 -5.03
N PRO A 200 -18.02 1.73 -5.80
CA PRO A 200 -17.58 0.36 -5.49
C PRO A 200 -16.07 0.11 -5.71
N MET A 201 -15.21 0.97 -5.13
CA MET A 201 -13.75 0.84 -5.27
C MET A 201 -13.12 -0.04 -4.19
N ALA A 202 -13.76 -0.15 -3.03
CA ALA A 202 -13.29 -0.97 -1.91
C ALA A 202 -14.50 -1.58 -1.17
N PRO A 203 -15.16 -2.58 -1.78
CA PRO A 203 -16.41 -3.13 -1.27
C PRO A 203 -16.27 -3.83 0.08
N LEU A 204 -15.15 -4.52 0.32
CA LEU A 204 -14.91 -5.20 1.59
C LEU A 204 -14.70 -4.20 2.73
N THR A 205 -13.92 -3.15 2.49
CA THR A 205 -13.72 -2.06 3.43
C THR A 205 -15.03 -1.35 3.73
N CYS A 206 -15.83 -1.04 2.70
CA CYS A 206 -17.13 -0.38 2.86
C CYS A 206 -18.08 -1.23 3.71
N ALA A 207 -18.21 -2.52 3.42
CA ALA A 207 -19.03 -3.46 4.17
C ALA A 207 -18.57 -3.56 5.64
N THR A 208 -17.26 -3.65 5.88
CA THR A 208 -16.71 -3.72 7.23
C THR A 208 -16.97 -2.44 8.02
N LEU A 209 -16.75 -1.26 7.43
CA LEU A 209 -17.08 0.02 8.07
C LEU A 209 -18.56 0.15 8.40
N GLN A 210 -19.44 -0.39 7.56
CA GLN A 210 -20.88 -0.42 7.81
C GLN A 210 -21.23 -1.32 8.99
N VAL A 211 -20.69 -2.52 9.07
CA VAL A 211 -20.88 -3.46 10.19
C VAL A 211 -20.39 -2.86 11.50
N LEU A 212 -19.27 -2.14 11.47
CA LEU A 212 -18.70 -1.47 12.65
C LEU A 212 -19.42 -0.15 13.02
N GLY A 213 -20.44 0.26 12.27
CA GLY A 213 -21.19 1.51 12.53
C GLY A 213 -20.36 2.78 12.29
N ILE A 214 -19.23 2.70 11.63
CA ILE A 214 -18.30 3.81 11.46
C ILE A 214 -18.77 4.73 10.33
N GLY A 215 -18.85 6.05 10.62
CA GLY A 215 -19.24 7.09 9.64
C GLY A 215 -20.70 7.00 9.20
N GLN A 216 -21.56 6.38 9.97
CA GLN A 216 -23.00 6.61 9.86
C GLN A 216 -23.28 8.00 10.44
N GLU A 217 -23.88 8.88 9.65
CA GLU A 217 -24.49 10.08 10.22
C GLU A 217 -25.56 9.61 11.20
N THR A 218 -25.39 9.90 12.49
CA THR A 218 -26.48 9.81 13.46
C THR A 218 -27.56 10.73 12.90
N LYS A 219 -28.65 10.15 12.34
CA LYS A 219 -29.88 10.90 12.19
C LYS A 219 -30.26 11.29 13.61
N GLU A 220 -29.98 12.53 13.99
CA GLU A 220 -30.64 13.13 15.12
C GLU A 220 -32.12 13.03 14.81
N VAL A 221 -32.81 12.15 15.54
CA VAL A 221 -34.27 12.12 15.58
C VAL A 221 -34.63 13.36 16.36
N GLY A 222 -35.01 14.43 15.60
CA GLY A 222 -35.64 15.62 16.13
C GLY A 222 -37.11 15.33 16.50
#